data_20d26ee220a6f8c1b15ebec5b9276ad3
#
_entry.id   20d26ee220a6f8c1b15ebec5b9276ad3
#
_cell.length_a   1.000
_cell.length_b   1.000
_cell.length_c   1.000
_cell.angle_alpha   90.00
_cell.angle_beta   90.00
_cell.angle_gamma   90.00
#
_symmetry.space_group_name_H-M   'P 1'
#
loop_
_entity.id
_entity.type
_entity.pdbx_description
1 polymer ?
#
loop_
_entity_poly.entity_id
_entity_poly.type
_entity_poly.pdbx_seq_one_letter_code
_entity_poly.pdbx_strand_id
1 'polypeptide(L)'
;DNGALEALVLAGKERFFKDEELKGRTKYELSILRNGMYAMSGLEFKKNRELKDFFNGCDWYKPDTTDANAVFKRMNKYQTANVNKIVKLEKELGYR
;
A
#
# COMPACT_ATOMS: atom_id res chain seq x y z
N ASP A 1 -7.86 9.01 -9.44
CA ASP A 1 -7.17 8.56 -10.66
C ASP A 1 -6.04 7.61 -10.28
N ASN A 2 -5.94 6.52 -11.02
CA ASN A 2 -4.98 5.45 -10.72
C ASN A 2 -3.52 5.90 -10.85
N GLY A 3 -3.24 6.80 -11.79
CA GLY A 3 -1.89 7.34 -11.95
C GLY A 3 -1.43 8.15 -10.74
N ALA A 4 -2.30 8.98 -10.20
CA ALA A 4 -2.01 9.77 -9.00
C ALA A 4 -1.87 8.86 -7.78
N LEU A 5 -2.70 7.83 -7.70
CA LEU A 5 -2.66 6.86 -6.59
C LEU A 5 -1.36 6.04 -6.63
N GLU A 6 -0.96 5.60 -7.82
CA GLU A 6 0.31 4.91 -8.01
C GLU A 6 1.50 5.78 -7.63
N ALA A 7 1.50 7.05 -8.03
CA ALA A 7 2.56 7.98 -7.68
C ALA A 7 2.68 8.15 -6.16
N LEU A 8 1.55 8.20 -5.46
CA LEU A 8 1.57 8.31 -4.00
C LEU A 8 2.09 7.01 -3.35
N VAL A 9 1.72 5.85 -3.90
CA VAL A 9 2.29 4.56 -3.45
C VAL A 9 3.81 4.63 -3.51
N LEU A 10 4.37 5.02 -4.66
CA LEU A 10 5.82 5.07 -4.84
C LEU A 10 6.49 6.06 -3.88
N ALA A 11 5.84 7.18 -3.61
CA ALA A 11 6.34 8.16 -2.64
C ALA A 11 6.46 7.58 -1.23
N GLY A 12 5.66 6.59 -0.89
CA GLY A 12 5.65 5.97 0.44
C GLY A 12 6.92 5.20 0.79
N LYS A 13 7.76 4.90 -0.18
CA LYS A 13 9.09 4.29 0.04
C LYS A 13 10.12 5.36 0.39
N GLU A 14 9.86 6.62 0.03
CA GLU A 14 10.84 7.71 0.13
C GLU A 14 10.55 8.67 1.27
N ARG A 15 9.33 8.71 1.78
CA ARG A 15 8.92 9.65 2.83
C ARG A 15 7.68 9.16 3.57
N PHE A 16 7.39 9.80 4.71
CA PHE A 16 6.15 9.59 5.44
C PHE A 16 4.98 10.25 4.72
N PHE A 17 3.83 9.57 4.67
CA PHE A 17 2.60 10.18 4.15
C PHE A 17 2.15 11.31 5.07
N LYS A 18 1.66 12.38 4.46
CA LYS A 18 1.08 13.52 5.19
C LYS A 18 -0.39 13.23 5.49
N ASP A 19 -0.89 13.82 6.56
CA ASP A 19 -2.31 13.66 6.93
C ASP A 19 -3.24 14.08 5.78
N GLU A 20 -2.91 15.18 5.10
CA GLU A 20 -3.70 15.70 3.98
C GLU A 20 -3.77 14.72 2.81
N GLU A 21 -2.75 13.89 2.66
CA GLU A 21 -2.70 12.91 1.57
C GLU A 21 -3.62 11.72 1.83
N LEU A 22 -3.93 11.46 3.10
CA LEU A 22 -4.78 10.33 3.50
C LEU A 22 -6.21 10.75 3.82
N LYS A 23 -6.43 12.04 4.12
CA LYS A 23 -7.73 12.56 4.51
C LYS A 23 -8.74 12.42 3.37
N GLY A 24 -9.94 11.95 3.69
CA GLY A 24 -11.01 11.83 2.73
C GLY A 24 -10.87 10.69 1.73
N ARG A 25 -9.86 9.85 1.87
CA ARG A 25 -9.68 8.68 1.00
C ARG A 25 -10.74 7.63 1.25
N THR A 26 -11.16 6.96 0.19
CA THR A 26 -12.09 5.83 0.29
C THR A 26 -11.39 4.61 0.92
N LYS A 27 -12.21 3.65 1.34
CA LYS A 27 -11.70 2.36 1.83
C LYS A 27 -10.76 1.71 0.80
N TYR A 28 -11.15 1.75 -0.49
CA TYR A 28 -10.36 1.21 -1.59
C TYR A 28 -9.01 1.93 -1.71
N GLU A 29 -9.02 3.26 -1.70
CA GLU A 29 -7.79 4.04 -1.84
C GLU A 29 -6.80 3.79 -0.71
N LEU A 30 -7.29 3.76 0.54
CA LEU A 30 -6.44 3.47 1.69
C LEU A 30 -5.86 2.06 1.60
N SER A 31 -6.67 1.09 1.14
CA SER A 31 -6.22 -0.28 0.94
C SER A 31 -5.09 -0.35 -0.11
N ILE A 32 -5.23 0.38 -1.22
CA ILE A 32 -4.19 0.45 -2.25
C ILE A 32 -2.90 1.06 -1.69
N LEU A 33 -3.01 2.17 -0.96
CA LEU A 33 -1.82 2.83 -0.40
C LEU A 33 -1.10 1.94 0.61
N ARG A 34 -1.83 1.25 1.48
CA ARG A 34 -1.25 0.34 2.47
C ARG A 34 -0.63 -0.87 1.80
N ASN A 35 -1.38 -1.53 0.93
CA ASN A 35 -0.88 -2.72 0.23
C ASN A 35 0.19 -2.39 -0.80
N GLY A 36 0.26 -1.14 -1.25
CA GLY A 36 1.33 -0.66 -2.11
C GLY A 36 2.71 -0.81 -1.47
N MET A 37 2.80 -0.64 -0.16
CA MET A 37 4.06 -0.85 0.55
C MET A 37 4.48 -2.32 0.46
N TYR A 38 3.52 -3.23 0.60
CA TYR A 38 3.77 -4.67 0.42
C TYR A 38 4.09 -5.01 -1.04
N ALA A 39 3.37 -4.40 -1.99
CA ALA A 39 3.58 -4.65 -3.41
C ALA A 39 4.99 -4.27 -3.86
N MET A 40 5.47 -3.09 -3.42
CA MET A 40 6.82 -2.64 -3.75
C MET A 40 7.89 -3.55 -3.16
N SER A 41 7.55 -4.27 -2.10
CA SER A 41 8.48 -5.16 -1.39
C SER A 41 8.34 -6.62 -1.80
N GLY A 42 7.55 -6.91 -2.83
CA GLY A 42 7.51 -8.21 -3.47
C GLY A 42 6.33 -9.12 -3.13
N LEU A 43 5.27 -8.61 -2.50
CA LEU A 43 4.12 -9.43 -2.17
C LEU A 43 3.24 -9.71 -3.40
N GLU A 44 2.91 -10.97 -3.59
CA GLU A 44 1.94 -11.39 -4.60
C GLU A 44 0.55 -11.46 -3.98
N PHE A 45 -0.43 -10.80 -4.64
CA PHE A 45 -1.84 -10.80 -4.19
C PHE A 45 -2.61 -11.83 -5.01
N LYS A 46 -2.92 -12.98 -4.41
CA LYS A 46 -3.59 -14.07 -5.13
C LYS A 46 -5.11 -14.01 -5.06
N LYS A 47 -5.65 -13.57 -3.92
CA LYS A 47 -7.08 -13.68 -3.64
C LYS A 47 -7.83 -12.36 -3.77
N ASN A 48 -7.20 -11.24 -3.49
CA ASN A 48 -7.86 -9.94 -3.58
C ASN A 48 -7.76 -9.40 -4.99
N ARG A 49 -8.88 -9.44 -5.70
CA ARG A 49 -8.93 -9.06 -7.10
C ARG A 49 -8.58 -7.59 -7.34
N GLU A 50 -9.08 -6.70 -6.49
CA GLU A 50 -8.82 -5.27 -6.65
C GLU A 50 -7.33 -4.95 -6.54
N LEU A 51 -6.65 -5.54 -5.56
CA LEU A 51 -5.20 -5.35 -5.38
C LEU A 51 -4.43 -5.96 -6.54
N LYS A 52 -4.81 -7.17 -6.93
CA LYS A 52 -4.17 -7.87 -8.04
C LYS A 52 -4.27 -7.05 -9.32
N ASP A 53 -5.47 -6.57 -9.64
CA ASP A 53 -5.71 -5.79 -10.86
C ASP A 53 -4.92 -4.49 -10.84
N PHE A 54 -4.93 -3.78 -9.71
CA PHE A 54 -4.20 -2.52 -9.60
C PHE A 54 -2.70 -2.72 -9.80
N PHE A 55 -2.09 -3.62 -9.04
CA PHE A 55 -0.63 -3.76 -9.05
C PHE A 55 -0.12 -4.45 -10.30
N ASN A 56 -0.89 -5.35 -10.92
CA ASN A 56 -0.51 -5.93 -12.20
C ASN A 56 -0.44 -4.88 -13.31
N GLY A 57 -1.10 -3.73 -13.15
CA GLY A 57 -0.99 -2.62 -14.08
C GLY A 57 0.24 -1.74 -13.85
N CYS A 58 1.03 -2.01 -12.84
CA CYS A 58 2.21 -1.21 -12.49
C CYS A 58 3.48 -1.87 -13.02
N ASP A 59 4.25 -1.16 -13.84
CA ASP A 59 5.46 -1.70 -14.48
C ASP A 59 6.52 -2.16 -13.49
N TRP A 60 6.60 -1.50 -12.32
CA TRP A 60 7.59 -1.82 -11.28
C TRP A 60 7.23 -3.05 -10.44
N TYR A 61 6.00 -3.56 -10.56
CA TYR A 61 5.52 -4.64 -9.70
C TYR A 61 6.15 -5.97 -10.11
N LYS A 62 6.94 -6.56 -9.20
CA LYS A 62 7.64 -7.83 -9.42
C LYS A 62 7.50 -8.71 -8.19
N PRO A 63 6.34 -9.36 -8.00
CA PRO A 63 6.10 -10.19 -6.83
C PRO A 63 6.94 -11.45 -6.85
N ASP A 64 7.40 -11.88 -5.67
CA ASP A 64 8.20 -13.09 -5.53
C ASP A 64 7.76 -13.99 -4.37
N THR A 65 6.78 -13.58 -3.59
CA THR A 65 6.31 -14.38 -2.45
C THR A 65 4.89 -13.99 -2.06
N THR A 66 4.17 -14.93 -1.45
CA THR A 66 2.85 -14.67 -0.88
C THR A 66 2.92 -14.46 0.65
N ASP A 67 4.11 -14.49 1.24
CA ASP A 67 4.31 -14.37 2.70
C ASP A 67 4.41 -12.90 3.10
N ALA A 68 3.29 -12.35 3.58
CA ALA A 68 3.21 -10.94 3.98
C ALA A 68 4.18 -10.60 5.13
N ASN A 69 4.38 -11.52 6.07
CA ASN A 69 5.29 -11.29 7.19
C ASN A 69 6.74 -11.17 6.72
N ALA A 70 7.14 -12.02 5.78
CA ALA A 70 8.48 -11.94 5.19
C ALA A 70 8.66 -10.63 4.43
N VAL A 71 7.63 -10.20 3.69
CA VAL A 71 7.68 -8.95 2.92
C VAL A 71 7.77 -7.74 3.86
N PHE A 72 7.01 -7.75 4.96
CA PHE A 72 7.06 -6.65 5.93
C PHE A 72 8.49 -6.41 6.44
N LYS A 73 9.24 -7.48 6.64
CA LYS A 73 10.64 -7.39 7.09
C LYS A 73 11.58 -6.76 6.07
N ARG A 74 11.18 -6.72 4.80
CA ARG A 74 11.97 -6.08 3.72
C ARG A 74 11.77 -4.58 3.66
N MET A 75 10.73 -4.05 4.32
CA MET A 75 10.36 -2.65 4.24
C MET A 75 11.35 -1.76 4.98
N ASN A 76 11.49 -0.52 4.47
CA ASN A 76 12.26 0.50 5.17
C ASN A 76 11.39 1.23 6.21
N LYS A 77 12.00 2.18 6.94
CA LYS A 77 11.30 2.90 8.03
C LYS A 77 10.09 3.70 7.54
N TYR A 78 10.14 4.21 6.31
CA TYR A 78 9.04 4.99 5.75
C TYR A 78 7.85 4.08 5.45
N GLN A 79 8.12 2.96 4.82
CA GLN A 79 7.07 2.01 4.43
C GLN A 79 6.36 1.43 5.65
N THR A 80 7.10 1.01 6.68
CA THR A 80 6.48 0.46 7.89
C THR A 80 5.65 1.50 8.63
N ALA A 81 6.16 2.72 8.73
CA ALA A 81 5.42 3.81 9.37
C ALA A 81 4.14 4.14 8.59
N ASN A 82 4.21 4.16 7.27
CA ASN A 82 3.05 4.43 6.42
C ASN A 82 1.99 3.34 6.54
N VAL A 83 2.40 2.07 6.57
CA VAL A 83 1.47 0.96 6.82
C VAL A 83 0.75 1.15 8.15
N ASN A 84 1.49 1.41 9.21
CA ASN A 84 0.92 1.55 10.56
C ASN A 84 -0.01 2.74 10.66
N LYS A 85 0.35 3.86 10.02
CA LYS A 85 -0.48 5.07 10.00
C LYS A 85 -1.82 4.79 9.29
N ILE A 86 -1.78 4.09 8.17
CA ILE A 86 -3.00 3.77 7.40
C ILE A 86 -3.87 2.78 8.17
N VAL A 87 -3.28 1.74 8.77
CA VAL A 87 -4.02 0.77 9.59
C VAL A 87 -4.81 1.50 10.70
N LYS A 88 -4.14 2.42 11.40
CA LYS A 88 -4.78 3.19 12.46
C LYS A 88 -5.96 4.01 11.91
N LEU A 89 -5.76 4.68 10.80
CA LEU A 89 -6.80 5.48 10.14
C LEU A 89 -7.96 4.61 9.68
N GLU A 90 -7.68 3.46 9.06
CA GLU A 90 -8.71 2.53 8.62
C GLU A 90 -9.58 2.05 9.79
N LYS A 91 -8.96 1.77 10.95
CA LYS A 91 -9.70 1.40 12.15
C LYS A 91 -10.58 2.53 12.66
N GLU A 92 -10.06 3.76 12.68
CA GLU A 92 -10.82 4.94 13.10
C GLU A 92 -12.03 5.19 12.21
N LEU A 93 -11.89 4.90 10.91
CA LEU A 93 -12.95 5.11 9.92
C LEU A 93 -13.92 3.92 9.81
N GLY A 94 -13.67 2.84 10.54
CA GLY A 94 -14.53 1.66 10.49
C GLY A 94 -14.30 0.79 9.26
N TYR A 95 -13.17 0.93 8.59
CA TYR A 95 -12.82 0.13 7.41
C TYR A 95 -12.17 -1.21 7.77
N ARG A 96 -11.86 -1.40 9.04
CA ARG A 96 -11.27 -2.64 9.55
C ARG A 96 -12.01 -3.10 10.80
#